data_96683a4192d097d5c483284d7b1058c4
#
_entry.id   96683a4192d097d5c483284d7b1058c4
#
_cell.length_a   1.000
_cell.length_b   1.000
_cell.length_c   1.000
_cell.angle_alpha   90.00
_cell.angle_beta   90.00
_cell.angle_gamma   90.00
#
_symmetry.space_group_name_H-M   'P 1'
#
loop_
_entity.id
_entity.type
_entity.pdbx_description
1 polymer ?
#
loop_
_entity_poly.entity_id
_entity_poly.type
_entity_poly.pdbx_seq_one_letter_code
_entity_poly.pdbx_strand_id
1 'polypeptide(L)'
;MKRIIALFAALALGAFFAADSDACTGISLVSGNGSHVVARTVEWAATPMQCGYVVAPRGHGHQSYTPQGENGLKYKSIYGYVGIYTEYEPFIVEGVNEAGLAAGLFFFPGYGDYAPYVPSHSDKTLCDMQFVS
;
A
#
# COMPACT_ATOMS: atom_id res chain seq x y z
N MET A 1 24.72 40.71 -2.50
CA MET A 1 23.96 40.55 -3.74
C MET A 1 24.29 39.24 -4.46
N LYS A 2 25.54 38.94 -4.85
CA LYS A 2 25.87 37.67 -5.60
C LYS A 2 25.46 36.38 -4.90
N ARG A 3 25.56 36.29 -3.56
CA ARG A 3 25.16 35.10 -2.79
C ARG A 3 23.63 34.87 -2.73
N ILE A 4 22.86 35.95 -2.72
CA ILE A 4 21.39 35.91 -2.72
C ILE A 4 20.90 35.48 -4.10
N ILE A 5 21.50 35.99 -5.17
CA ILE A 5 21.18 35.60 -6.56
C ILE A 5 21.50 34.12 -6.77
N ALA A 6 22.63 33.61 -6.26
CA ALA A 6 23.00 32.22 -6.33
C ALA A 6 21.99 31.30 -5.58
N LEU A 7 21.49 31.76 -4.43
CA LEU A 7 20.48 31.01 -3.65
C LEU A 7 19.13 30.93 -4.40
N PHE A 8 18.69 32.04 -4.98
CA PHE A 8 17.47 32.06 -5.79
C PHE A 8 17.61 31.26 -7.09
N ALA A 9 18.77 31.27 -7.71
CA ALA A 9 19.04 30.45 -8.89
C ALA A 9 19.04 28.95 -8.56
N ALA A 10 19.62 28.53 -7.42
CA ALA A 10 19.61 27.18 -6.96
C ALA A 10 18.20 26.70 -6.59
N LEU A 11 17.38 27.55 -5.93
CA LEU A 11 15.98 27.26 -5.63
C LEU A 11 15.13 27.13 -6.90
N ALA A 12 15.33 28.02 -7.86
CA ALA A 12 14.64 27.98 -9.15
C ALA A 12 15.03 26.74 -9.97
N LEU A 13 16.32 26.36 -10.01
CA LEU A 13 16.75 25.13 -10.65
C LEU A 13 16.14 23.89 -9.96
N GLY A 14 16.09 23.86 -8.61
CA GLY A 14 15.47 22.77 -7.87
C GLY A 14 13.99 22.58 -8.18
N ALA A 15 13.25 23.67 -8.41
CA ALA A 15 11.85 23.63 -8.77
C ALA A 15 11.58 23.07 -10.20
N PHE A 16 12.53 23.21 -11.11
CA PHE A 16 12.43 22.66 -12.49
C PHE A 16 12.69 21.14 -12.56
N PHE A 17 13.26 20.55 -11.51
CA PHE A 17 13.51 19.11 -11.42
C PHE A 17 12.55 18.40 -10.45
N ALA A 18 11.49 19.05 -9.99
CA ALA A 18 10.39 18.36 -9.34
C ALA A 18 9.72 17.47 -10.39
N ALA A 19 10.21 16.24 -10.54
CA ALA A 19 9.48 15.22 -11.26
C ALA A 19 8.17 14.96 -10.51
N ASP A 20 7.05 14.95 -11.23
CA ASP A 20 5.80 14.48 -10.67
C ASP A 20 6.04 13.05 -10.17
N SER A 21 6.01 12.86 -8.87
CA SER A 21 6.14 11.55 -8.26
C SER A 21 4.75 10.90 -8.25
N ASP A 22 4.48 10.05 -9.22
CA ASP A 22 3.28 9.21 -9.26
C ASP A 22 3.37 8.02 -8.29
N ALA A 23 4.24 8.08 -7.29
CA ALA A 23 4.56 6.97 -6.41
C ALA A 23 4.19 7.27 -4.95
N CYS A 24 3.57 6.27 -4.30
CA CYS A 24 3.29 6.29 -2.87
C CYS A 24 4.58 6.49 -2.05
N THR A 25 4.52 7.31 -1.01
CA THR A 25 5.63 7.51 -0.07
C THR A 25 5.33 6.77 1.22
N GLY A 26 6.31 6.05 1.75
CA GLY A 26 6.23 5.38 3.05
C GLY A 26 7.34 5.83 3.98
N ILE A 27 7.03 5.95 5.26
CA ILE A 27 7.99 6.24 6.32
C ILE A 27 7.87 5.24 7.45
N SER A 28 8.99 4.88 8.05
CA SER A 28 9.04 4.10 9.27
C SER A 28 9.95 4.80 10.27
N LEU A 29 9.44 5.06 11.46
CA LEU A 29 10.13 5.78 12.52
C LEU A 29 10.18 4.94 13.78
N VAL A 30 11.23 5.10 14.55
CA VAL A 30 11.34 4.55 15.89
C VAL A 30 11.37 5.71 16.87
N SER A 31 10.41 5.74 17.80
CA SER A 31 10.32 6.77 18.82
C SER A 31 11.33 6.52 19.95
N GLY A 32 11.57 7.54 20.78
CA GLY A 32 12.53 7.45 21.89
C GLY A 32 12.20 6.40 22.96
N ASN A 33 10.97 5.92 23.02
CA ASN A 33 10.53 4.83 23.90
C ASN A 33 10.54 3.45 23.21
N GLY A 34 11.07 3.36 21.97
CA GLY A 34 11.16 2.11 21.21
C GLY A 34 9.89 1.74 20.43
N SER A 35 8.84 2.57 20.46
CA SER A 35 7.64 2.32 19.63
C SER A 35 7.93 2.56 18.17
N HIS A 36 7.38 1.72 17.31
CA HIS A 36 7.46 1.89 15.86
C HIS A 36 6.23 2.61 15.33
N VAL A 37 6.44 3.58 14.46
CA VAL A 37 5.38 4.30 13.74
C VAL A 37 5.60 4.09 12.26
N VAL A 38 4.58 3.61 11.58
CA VAL A 38 4.55 3.47 10.12
C VAL A 38 3.49 4.40 9.58
N ALA A 39 3.79 5.12 8.53
CA ALA A 39 2.85 5.98 7.84
C ALA A 39 3.14 6.00 6.34
N ARG A 40 2.12 6.28 5.56
CA ARG A 40 2.26 6.36 4.10
C ARG A 40 1.28 7.35 3.50
N THR A 41 1.56 7.78 2.26
CA THR A 41 0.59 8.38 1.36
C THR A 41 0.10 7.34 0.36
N VAL A 42 -1.15 7.43 -0.07
CA VAL A 42 -1.69 6.66 -1.19
C VAL A 42 -1.88 7.63 -2.35
N GLU A 43 -1.10 7.47 -3.39
CA GLU A 43 -1.14 8.30 -4.58
C GLU A 43 -1.40 7.40 -5.79
N TRP A 44 -2.50 7.67 -6.50
CA TRP A 44 -2.90 6.88 -7.64
C TRP A 44 -3.44 7.77 -8.75
N ALA A 45 -2.61 8.05 -9.75
CA ALA A 45 -2.96 8.80 -10.96
C ALA A 45 -3.75 10.10 -10.70
N ALA A 46 -3.46 10.83 -9.61
CA ALA A 46 -4.14 12.05 -9.19
C ALA A 46 -5.68 11.92 -9.11
N THR A 47 -6.19 10.72 -8.91
CA THR A 47 -7.62 10.44 -8.81
C THR A 47 -8.05 10.41 -7.34
N PRO A 48 -9.16 11.05 -6.96
CA PRO A 48 -9.73 10.89 -5.63
C PRO A 48 -10.07 9.42 -5.37
N MET A 49 -9.52 8.86 -4.30
CA MET A 49 -9.80 7.48 -3.90
C MET A 49 -10.68 7.45 -2.67
N GLN A 50 -11.64 6.53 -2.64
CA GLN A 50 -12.38 6.25 -1.43
C GLN A 50 -11.52 5.38 -0.51
N CYS A 51 -11.29 5.87 0.71
CA CYS A 51 -10.52 5.16 1.71
C CYS A 51 -11.35 4.98 2.98
N GLY A 52 -11.11 3.88 3.65
CA GLY A 52 -11.71 3.58 4.93
C GLY A 52 -10.81 2.66 5.73
N TYR A 53 -11.28 2.22 6.88
CA TYR A 53 -10.58 1.24 7.68
C TYR A 53 -11.49 0.06 7.99
N VAL A 54 -10.88 -1.09 8.20
CA VAL A 54 -11.52 -2.33 8.61
C VAL A 54 -10.85 -2.88 9.84
N VAL A 55 -11.64 -3.48 10.72
CA VAL A 55 -11.16 -4.26 11.85
C VAL A 55 -11.59 -5.70 11.65
N ALA A 56 -10.66 -6.57 11.34
CA ALA A 56 -10.92 -7.99 11.15
C ALA A 56 -10.53 -8.79 12.39
N PRO A 57 -11.45 -9.60 12.96
CA PRO A 57 -11.12 -10.45 14.08
C PRO A 57 -10.30 -11.68 13.64
N ARG A 58 -9.72 -12.40 14.60
CA ARG A 58 -9.14 -13.73 14.36
C ARG A 58 -10.17 -14.66 13.71
N GLY A 59 -9.74 -15.44 12.74
CA GLY A 59 -10.60 -16.39 12.04
C GLY A 59 -11.53 -15.76 11.01
N HIS A 60 -11.39 -14.44 10.75
CA HIS A 60 -12.12 -13.79 9.66
C HIS A 60 -11.81 -14.48 8.33
N GLY A 61 -12.88 -14.81 7.59
CA GLY A 61 -12.76 -15.52 6.32
C GLY A 61 -12.57 -14.56 5.16
N HIS A 62 -11.66 -14.90 4.27
CA HIS A 62 -11.39 -14.16 3.06
C HIS A 62 -11.56 -15.05 1.84
N GLN A 63 -11.96 -14.46 0.73
CA GLN A 63 -11.84 -15.05 -0.58
C GLN A 63 -11.19 -14.06 -1.53
N SER A 64 -10.15 -14.50 -2.20
CA SER A 64 -9.40 -13.64 -3.10
C SER A 64 -10.12 -13.40 -4.42
N TYR A 65 -9.86 -12.24 -4.99
CA TYR A 65 -10.29 -11.86 -6.33
C TYR A 65 -9.32 -12.40 -7.39
N THR A 66 -9.87 -12.70 -8.55
CA THR A 66 -9.14 -13.02 -9.77
C THR A 66 -9.74 -12.19 -10.91
N PRO A 67 -9.14 -12.18 -12.10
CA PRO A 67 -9.75 -11.52 -13.26
C PRO A 67 -11.17 -12.02 -13.61
N GLN A 68 -11.58 -13.15 -13.07
CA GLN A 68 -12.91 -13.75 -13.29
C GLN A 68 -13.90 -13.49 -12.12
N GLY A 69 -13.51 -12.75 -11.12
CA GLY A 69 -14.34 -12.42 -9.96
C GLY A 69 -13.79 -12.94 -8.63
N GLU A 70 -14.65 -13.00 -7.61
CA GLU A 70 -14.32 -13.46 -6.27
C GLU A 70 -14.30 -14.99 -6.20
N ASN A 71 -13.30 -15.60 -6.82
CA ASN A 71 -13.15 -17.05 -6.93
C ASN A 71 -11.72 -17.54 -6.69
N GLY A 72 -10.87 -16.70 -6.11
CA GLY A 72 -9.48 -17.01 -5.76
C GLY A 72 -9.34 -17.80 -4.46
N LEU A 73 -8.13 -17.75 -3.91
CA LEU A 73 -7.75 -18.42 -2.67
C LEU A 73 -8.71 -18.08 -1.53
N LYS A 74 -9.16 -19.11 -0.81
CA LYS A 74 -9.89 -18.97 0.46
C LYS A 74 -8.92 -19.14 1.62
N TYR A 75 -8.94 -18.20 2.55
CA TYR A 75 -8.09 -18.25 3.74
C TYR A 75 -8.78 -17.61 4.94
N LYS A 76 -8.16 -17.71 6.11
CA LYS A 76 -8.64 -17.09 7.34
C LYS A 76 -7.49 -16.38 8.03
N SER A 77 -7.77 -15.20 8.55
CA SER A 77 -6.80 -14.44 9.35
C SER A 77 -6.46 -15.22 10.64
N ILE A 78 -5.18 -15.48 10.85
CA ILE A 78 -4.69 -16.11 12.09
C ILE A 78 -4.74 -15.09 13.24
N TYR A 79 -4.38 -13.85 12.97
CA TYR A 79 -4.40 -12.73 13.90
C TYR A 79 -5.50 -11.74 13.52
N GLY A 80 -6.09 -11.08 14.50
CA GLY A 80 -6.91 -9.91 14.24
C GLY A 80 -6.03 -8.77 13.72
N TYR A 81 -6.57 -7.95 12.84
CA TYR A 81 -5.84 -6.81 12.27
C TYR A 81 -6.74 -5.58 12.10
N VAL A 82 -6.09 -4.43 12.01
CA VAL A 82 -6.69 -3.18 11.52
C VAL A 82 -6.02 -2.86 10.19
N GLY A 83 -6.82 -2.64 9.15
CA GLY A 83 -6.34 -2.30 7.82
C GLY A 83 -6.98 -1.04 7.27
N ILE A 84 -6.23 -0.31 6.46
CA ILE A 84 -6.74 0.78 5.62
C ILE A 84 -6.99 0.20 4.24
N TYR A 85 -8.20 0.36 3.74
CA TYR A 85 -8.56 -0.05 2.39
C TYR A 85 -8.75 1.13 1.45
N THR A 86 -8.64 0.85 0.16
CA THR A 86 -8.99 1.79 -0.91
C THR A 86 -9.99 1.15 -1.85
N GLU A 87 -11.00 1.93 -2.26
CA GLU A 87 -12.09 1.57 -3.19
C GLU A 87 -13.00 0.46 -2.65
N TYR A 88 -12.44 -0.69 -2.26
CA TYR A 88 -13.18 -1.85 -1.76
C TYR A 88 -12.58 -2.34 -0.44
N GLU A 89 -13.43 -2.67 0.51
CA GLU A 89 -13.03 -3.14 1.84
C GLU A 89 -12.01 -4.29 1.85
N PRO A 90 -12.06 -5.30 0.96
CA PRO A 90 -11.05 -6.35 0.91
C PRO A 90 -9.67 -5.91 0.41
N PHE A 91 -9.54 -4.71 -0.18
CA PHE A 91 -8.29 -4.22 -0.77
C PHE A 91 -7.50 -3.41 0.24
N ILE A 92 -6.79 -4.12 1.12
CA ILE A 92 -6.02 -3.53 2.21
C ILE A 92 -4.68 -3.04 1.68
N VAL A 93 -4.47 -1.74 1.71
CA VAL A 93 -3.20 -1.12 1.25
C VAL A 93 -2.17 -0.96 2.36
N GLU A 94 -2.61 -0.93 3.60
CA GLU A 94 -1.77 -0.91 4.79
C GLU A 94 -2.51 -1.51 5.97
N GLY A 95 -1.83 -2.26 6.81
CA GLY A 95 -2.42 -2.83 8.02
C GLY A 95 -1.41 -3.19 9.08
N VAL A 96 -1.92 -3.39 10.28
CA VAL A 96 -1.15 -3.89 11.42
C VAL A 96 -1.99 -4.94 12.14
N ASN A 97 -1.37 -6.07 12.47
CA ASN A 97 -2.03 -7.12 13.23
C ASN A 97 -1.72 -7.03 14.74
N GLU A 98 -2.48 -7.75 15.53
CA GLU A 98 -2.33 -7.78 16.99
C GLU A 98 -1.01 -8.39 17.48
N ALA A 99 -0.25 -9.05 16.61
CA ALA A 99 1.12 -9.52 16.90
C ALA A 99 2.19 -8.45 16.62
N GLY A 100 1.79 -7.25 16.14
CA GLY A 100 2.68 -6.13 15.87
C GLY A 100 3.35 -6.17 14.50
N LEU A 101 2.93 -7.07 13.59
CA LEU A 101 3.39 -7.04 12.21
C LEU A 101 2.61 -5.98 11.44
N ALA A 102 3.32 -5.02 10.86
CA ALA A 102 2.78 -4.03 9.93
C ALA A 102 3.23 -4.36 8.50
N ALA A 103 2.32 -4.19 7.55
CA ALA A 103 2.60 -4.38 6.13
C ALA A 103 1.88 -3.31 5.30
N GLY A 104 2.47 -2.93 4.17
CA GLY A 104 1.88 -1.97 3.25
C GLY A 104 2.22 -2.30 1.80
N LEU A 105 1.30 -1.99 0.90
CA LEU A 105 1.47 -2.18 -0.53
C LEU A 105 1.96 -0.88 -1.18
N PHE A 106 2.98 -0.99 -2.01
CA PHE A 106 3.52 0.11 -2.81
C PHE A 106 3.55 -0.31 -4.27
N PHE A 107 3.13 0.59 -5.15
CA PHE A 107 3.16 0.34 -6.59
C PHE A 107 4.50 0.80 -7.16
N PHE A 108 5.22 -0.13 -7.82
CA PHE A 108 6.50 0.12 -8.47
C PHE A 108 6.42 -0.30 -9.94
N PRO A 109 5.87 0.54 -10.82
CA PRO A 109 5.72 0.20 -12.23
C PRO A 109 7.08 -0.08 -12.88
N GLY A 110 7.17 -1.20 -13.60
CA GLY A 110 8.39 -1.62 -14.26
C GLY A 110 9.42 -2.34 -13.39
N TYR A 111 9.18 -2.47 -12.08
CA TYR A 111 10.05 -3.21 -11.15
C TYR A 111 9.36 -4.39 -10.47
N GLY A 112 8.03 -4.33 -10.36
CA GLY A 112 7.23 -5.46 -9.89
C GLY A 112 6.84 -6.35 -11.07
N ASP A 113 6.93 -7.66 -10.88
CA ASP A 113 6.47 -8.65 -11.86
C ASP A 113 5.51 -9.62 -11.17
N TYR A 114 4.46 -9.99 -11.87
CA TYR A 114 3.43 -10.89 -11.39
C TYR A 114 3.36 -12.15 -12.25
N ALA A 115 3.18 -13.29 -11.61
CA ALA A 115 2.92 -14.52 -12.34
C ALA A 115 1.65 -14.39 -13.20
N PRO A 116 1.64 -14.87 -14.43
CA PRO A 116 0.44 -14.88 -15.26
C PRO A 116 -0.72 -15.60 -14.58
N TYR A 117 -1.91 -15.04 -14.65
CA TYR A 117 -3.10 -15.71 -14.15
C TYR A 117 -3.41 -16.98 -14.94
N VAL A 118 -3.60 -18.09 -14.24
CA VAL A 118 -3.97 -19.38 -14.80
C VAL A 118 -5.34 -19.80 -14.28
N PRO A 119 -6.40 -19.80 -15.10
CA PRO A 119 -7.77 -20.09 -14.64
C PRO A 119 -7.94 -21.41 -13.90
N SER A 120 -7.20 -22.46 -14.27
CA SER A 120 -7.23 -23.76 -13.58
C SER A 120 -6.60 -23.75 -12.18
N HIS A 121 -5.94 -22.66 -11.79
CA HIS A 121 -5.33 -22.45 -10.48
C HIS A 121 -5.98 -21.28 -9.72
N SER A 122 -7.19 -20.91 -10.07
CA SER A 122 -7.90 -19.81 -9.42
C SER A 122 -7.99 -19.98 -7.91
N ASP A 123 -8.27 -21.18 -7.44
CA ASP A 123 -8.35 -21.55 -6.01
C ASP A 123 -7.05 -21.37 -5.22
N LYS A 124 -5.91 -21.16 -5.89
CA LYS A 124 -4.59 -20.89 -5.34
C LYS A 124 -4.09 -19.47 -5.65
N THR A 125 -4.90 -18.68 -6.33
CA THR A 125 -4.54 -17.32 -6.73
C THR A 125 -4.89 -16.34 -5.61
N LEU A 126 -3.91 -15.57 -5.16
CA LEU A 126 -4.07 -14.45 -4.25
C LEU A 126 -3.92 -13.15 -5.05
N CYS A 127 -4.91 -12.26 -4.94
CA CYS A 127 -4.82 -10.91 -5.47
C CYS A 127 -3.77 -10.11 -4.69
N ASP A 128 -2.95 -9.35 -5.38
CA ASP A 128 -1.93 -8.48 -4.77
C ASP A 128 -2.53 -7.47 -3.79
N MET A 129 -3.70 -6.91 -4.10
CA MET A 129 -4.43 -5.97 -3.23
C MET A 129 -4.98 -6.63 -1.95
N GLN A 130 -4.94 -7.95 -1.84
CA GLN A 130 -5.37 -8.72 -0.67
C GLN A 130 -4.21 -9.38 0.08
N PHE A 131 -2.97 -9.05 -0.28
CA PHE A 131 -1.79 -9.62 0.37
C PHE A 131 -1.61 -9.17 1.83
N VAL A 132 -2.15 -8.03 2.21
CA VAL A 132 -2.04 -7.45 3.56
C VAL A 132 -3.17 -7.92 4.49
N SER A 133 -4.23 -8.53 3.95
CA SER A 133 -5.42 -8.98 4.71
C SER A 133 -5.27 -10.35 5.38
#